data_029ed204311103dc93687f723e884f9b
#
_entry.id   029ed204311103dc93687f723e884f9b
#
_cell.length_a   1.000
_cell.length_b   1.000
_cell.length_c   1.000
_cell.angle_alpha   90.00
_cell.angle_beta   90.00
_cell.angle_gamma   90.00
#
_symmetry.space_group_name_H-M   'P 1'
#
loop_
_entity.id
_entity.type
_entity.pdbx_description
1 polymer ?
#
loop_
_entity_poly.entity_id
_entity_poly.type
_entity_poly.pdbx_seq_one_letter_code
_entity_poly.pdbx_strand_id
1 'polypeptide(L)'
;ENQGKGNALKRGFQYATKELVLFLDADLDLHPSHIGILLKEMETTGADVVIGSKRHPDSSLSYPWHRKLYSTIYYFLILLMFRLPVKDTQTGIKLFHREVLARTFPRLVCKRYTLDLELLAVAHRIGYSVAEAPISLTFQREFGRIKLADVRNIIVDTLAIFYRLYILRYYDSPLKPVVETEPKISIVIPARALDPMTLDCVSKCDELNYTNYDIKLVTDNVAEVRLEHPAGMVIRSGPVGPAVKRNMGTNDSDAEIIAFIDSDAWPEQDWLKNAVPYFEDENVAAVCGPAVTPFNDNKRQLVSGLIYSSSLVSGATTYRYTYHALREVDDYPSCNLIVRRADLVKVGGFPEEYWPGEDTVICLKLTKDLGKKIIYVPNVIVNHHRRPVYLPHLRQVFSYGLHRGYFVRKFPETSRRFQYFVPSIFVLALLAGFVLSFINPIAFYTYLSFLGIYLLFTLLSSIKSLDVSDNLLVFPGIIATNITYGLGFMRGLFSGRLKSQ
;
A
#
# COMPACT_ATOMS: atom_id res chain seq x y z
N GLU A 1 13.84 15.31 6.73
CA GLU A 1 13.50 14.35 7.81
C GLU A 1 14.11 12.98 7.55
N ASN A 2 14.45 12.26 8.62
CA ASN A 2 15.03 10.92 8.50
C ASN A 2 13.95 9.90 8.13
N GLN A 3 13.93 9.48 6.87
CA GLN A 3 12.95 8.52 6.33
C GLN A 3 13.47 7.06 6.36
N GLY A 4 14.60 6.81 7.00
CA GLY A 4 15.23 5.48 7.15
C GLY A 4 16.23 5.12 6.05
N LYS A 5 17.07 4.07 6.34
CA LYS A 5 18.15 3.60 5.45
C LYS A 5 17.65 3.28 4.05
N GLY A 6 16.48 2.66 3.93
CA GLY A 6 15.91 2.25 2.63
C GLY A 6 15.63 3.41 1.68
N ASN A 7 15.01 4.48 2.18
CA ASN A 7 14.78 5.67 1.37
C ASN A 7 16.07 6.38 1.00
N ALA A 8 17.05 6.43 1.90
CA ALA A 8 18.37 7.00 1.60
C ALA A 8 19.06 6.25 0.46
N LEU A 9 19.01 4.91 0.46
CA LEU A 9 19.59 4.08 -0.61
C LEU A 9 18.84 4.24 -1.93
N LYS A 10 17.50 4.27 -1.92
CA LYS A 10 16.70 4.52 -3.13
C LYS A 10 17.02 5.88 -3.72
N ARG A 11 17.10 6.92 -2.89
CA ARG A 11 17.43 8.27 -3.34
C ARG A 11 18.87 8.37 -3.86
N GLY A 12 19.84 7.76 -3.19
CA GLY A 12 21.22 7.68 -3.66
C GLY A 12 21.35 6.96 -5.01
N PHE A 13 20.55 5.91 -5.21
CA PHE A 13 20.53 5.19 -6.49
C PHE A 13 20.06 6.05 -7.67
N GLN A 14 19.16 7.01 -7.47
CA GLN A 14 18.71 7.93 -8.53
C GLN A 14 19.87 8.76 -9.12
N TYR A 15 20.92 8.99 -8.35
CA TYR A 15 22.14 9.70 -8.78
C TYR A 15 23.24 8.78 -9.29
N ALA A 16 23.11 7.45 -9.10
CA ALA A 16 24.09 6.48 -9.55
C ALA A 16 23.96 6.25 -11.07
N THR A 17 25.00 6.64 -11.83
CA THR A 17 25.01 6.56 -13.30
C THR A 17 25.87 5.43 -13.84
N LYS A 18 26.69 4.77 -13.00
CA LYS A 18 27.62 3.72 -13.42
C LYS A 18 26.95 2.35 -13.44
N GLU A 19 27.56 1.42 -14.18
CA GLU A 19 27.09 0.05 -14.35
C GLU A 19 27.08 -0.74 -13.02
N LEU A 20 28.04 -0.50 -12.15
CA LEU A 20 28.13 -1.12 -10.84
C LEU A 20 27.82 -0.12 -9.73
N VAL A 21 27.06 -0.55 -8.74
CA VAL A 21 26.66 0.24 -7.58
C VAL A 21 27.08 -0.49 -6.31
N LEU A 22 27.88 0.18 -5.50
CA LEU A 22 28.32 -0.33 -4.20
C LEU A 22 27.51 0.31 -3.06
N PHE A 23 26.95 -0.52 -2.19
CA PHE A 23 26.47 -0.10 -0.89
C PHE A 23 27.57 -0.32 0.15
N LEU A 24 27.83 0.68 0.96
CA LEU A 24 28.82 0.63 2.06
C LEU A 24 28.25 1.39 3.25
N ASP A 25 28.22 0.75 4.43
CA ASP A 25 27.82 1.42 5.66
C ASP A 25 28.88 2.45 6.07
N ALA A 26 28.43 3.63 6.52
CA ALA A 26 29.29 4.78 6.80
C ALA A 26 30.10 4.66 8.11
N ASP A 27 29.87 3.61 8.89
CA ASP A 27 30.58 3.37 10.17
C ASP A 27 32.03 2.87 9.99
N LEU A 28 32.39 2.49 8.75
CA LEU A 28 33.70 1.99 8.36
C LEU A 28 34.14 0.70 9.09
N ASP A 29 33.24 -0.02 9.73
CA ASP A 29 33.52 -1.36 10.25
C ASP A 29 34.01 -2.32 9.15
N LEU A 30 33.61 -2.02 7.91
CA LEU A 30 34.08 -2.64 6.68
C LEU A 30 34.85 -1.61 5.84
N HIS A 31 36.15 -1.83 5.68
CA HIS A 31 37.00 -0.90 4.94
C HIS A 31 36.70 -0.92 3.44
N PRO A 32 36.74 0.22 2.74
CA PRO A 32 36.49 0.30 1.29
C PRO A 32 37.41 -0.58 0.42
N SER A 33 38.58 -0.98 0.92
CA SER A 33 39.50 -1.91 0.22
C SER A 33 38.85 -3.26 -0.15
N HIS A 34 37.77 -3.66 0.53
CA HIS A 34 37.04 -4.87 0.18
C HIS A 34 36.36 -4.79 -1.20
N ILE A 35 36.25 -3.61 -1.81
CA ILE A 35 35.71 -3.44 -3.17
C ILE A 35 36.43 -4.35 -4.18
N GLY A 36 37.76 -4.41 -4.11
CA GLY A 36 38.56 -5.26 -5.00
C GLY A 36 38.23 -6.75 -4.88
N ILE A 37 37.92 -7.21 -3.65
CA ILE A 37 37.54 -8.60 -3.40
C ILE A 37 36.13 -8.88 -4.01
N LEU A 38 35.15 -7.96 -3.81
CA LEU A 38 33.83 -8.11 -4.34
C LEU A 38 33.83 -8.07 -5.88
N LEU A 39 34.63 -7.20 -6.50
CA LEU A 39 34.80 -7.13 -7.95
C LEU A 39 35.36 -8.43 -8.51
N LYS A 40 36.43 -8.94 -7.91
CA LYS A 40 37.05 -10.21 -8.33
C LYS A 40 36.05 -11.37 -8.20
N GLU A 41 35.27 -11.41 -7.13
CA GLU A 41 34.26 -12.45 -6.92
C GLU A 41 33.14 -12.35 -7.97
N MET A 42 32.70 -11.12 -8.30
CA MET A 42 31.70 -10.87 -9.35
C MET A 42 32.19 -11.33 -10.72
N GLU A 43 33.44 -11.02 -11.08
CA GLU A 43 34.05 -11.46 -12.32
C GLU A 43 34.23 -12.99 -12.39
N THR A 44 34.61 -13.62 -11.26
CA THR A 44 34.89 -15.05 -11.20
C THR A 44 33.63 -15.89 -11.27
N THR A 45 32.56 -15.44 -10.59
CA THR A 45 31.31 -16.17 -10.47
C THR A 45 30.27 -15.79 -11.54
N GLY A 46 30.44 -14.63 -12.18
CA GLY A 46 29.43 -14.04 -13.07
C GLY A 46 28.14 -13.64 -12.32
N ALA A 47 28.22 -13.44 -11.00
CA ALA A 47 27.04 -13.11 -10.21
C ALA A 47 26.56 -11.68 -10.43
N ASP A 48 25.25 -11.48 -10.44
CA ASP A 48 24.61 -10.16 -10.59
C ASP A 48 24.75 -9.30 -9.32
N VAL A 49 24.88 -9.97 -8.17
CA VAL A 49 25.06 -9.37 -6.84
C VAL A 49 26.14 -10.08 -6.08
N VAL A 50 27.08 -9.34 -5.49
CA VAL A 50 28.08 -9.89 -4.56
C VAL A 50 27.94 -9.19 -3.22
N ILE A 51 27.82 -9.98 -2.16
CA ILE A 51 27.76 -9.49 -0.78
C ILE A 51 28.98 -9.91 0.00
N GLY A 52 29.48 -9.04 0.87
CA GLY A 52 30.45 -9.47 1.85
C GLY A 52 29.79 -10.39 2.86
N SER A 53 30.40 -11.51 3.24
CA SER A 53 29.81 -12.46 4.18
C SER A 53 30.69 -12.74 5.36
N LYS A 54 30.19 -12.48 6.57
CA LYS A 54 30.84 -12.86 7.83
C LYS A 54 30.92 -14.39 8.01
N ARG A 55 30.16 -15.13 7.19
CA ARG A 55 30.09 -16.61 7.24
C ARG A 55 30.84 -17.29 6.12
N HIS A 56 31.55 -16.51 5.30
CA HIS A 56 32.44 -17.07 4.31
C HIS A 56 33.61 -17.77 5.01
N PRO A 57 34.09 -18.95 4.56
CA PRO A 57 35.18 -19.70 5.21
C PRO A 57 36.45 -18.87 5.42
N ASP A 58 36.79 -18.02 4.47
CA ASP A 58 38.00 -17.19 4.47
C ASP A 58 37.80 -15.82 5.15
N SER A 59 36.67 -15.57 5.80
CA SER A 59 36.41 -14.32 6.52
C SER A 59 37.09 -14.32 7.89
N SER A 60 37.76 -13.22 8.21
CA SER A 60 38.42 -13.01 9.51
C SER A 60 37.57 -12.11 10.41
N LEU A 61 37.16 -12.63 11.58
CA LEU A 61 36.25 -11.96 12.50
C LEU A 61 36.69 -12.03 13.93
N SER A 62 36.82 -10.87 14.58
CA SER A 62 36.91 -10.77 16.05
C SER A 62 35.55 -10.41 16.64
N TYR A 63 34.87 -11.35 17.35
CA TYR A 63 33.42 -11.26 17.54
C TYR A 63 32.95 -11.94 18.83
N PRO A 64 32.20 -11.29 19.74
CA PRO A 64 31.67 -11.90 20.96
C PRO A 64 30.74 -13.08 20.69
N TRP A 65 30.88 -14.19 21.46
CA TRP A 65 30.17 -15.45 21.24
C TRP A 65 28.64 -15.34 21.25
N HIS A 66 28.06 -14.51 22.13
CA HIS A 66 26.61 -14.30 22.21
C HIS A 66 26.02 -13.72 20.93
N ARG A 67 26.74 -12.84 20.21
CA ARG A 67 26.32 -12.30 18.92
C ARG A 67 26.39 -13.35 17.82
N LYS A 68 27.38 -14.23 17.88
CA LYS A 68 27.48 -15.37 16.97
C LYS A 68 26.25 -16.26 17.09
N LEU A 69 25.73 -16.46 18.32
CA LEU A 69 24.53 -17.23 18.58
C LEU A 69 23.28 -16.56 17.96
N TYR A 70 23.02 -15.26 18.24
CA TYR A 70 21.87 -14.55 17.66
C TYR A 70 21.91 -14.51 16.14
N SER A 71 23.07 -14.21 15.56
CA SER A 71 23.28 -14.24 14.11
C SER A 71 23.05 -15.62 13.53
N THR A 72 23.38 -16.69 14.26
CA THR A 72 23.17 -18.07 13.79
C THR A 72 21.71 -18.47 13.84
N ILE A 73 20.98 -18.11 14.87
CA ILE A 73 19.53 -18.34 14.96
C ILE A 73 18.83 -17.59 13.82
N TYR A 74 19.17 -16.33 13.59
CA TYR A 74 18.58 -15.53 12.52
C TYR A 74 18.89 -16.12 11.13
N TYR A 75 20.12 -16.58 10.90
CA TYR A 75 20.51 -17.25 9.66
C TYR A 75 19.66 -18.48 9.39
N PHE A 76 19.47 -19.36 10.38
CA PHE A 76 18.64 -20.56 10.20
C PHE A 76 17.16 -20.19 9.92
N LEU A 77 16.65 -19.14 10.55
CA LEU A 77 15.32 -18.63 10.27
C LEU A 77 15.20 -18.18 8.81
N ILE A 78 16.16 -17.39 8.31
CA ILE A 78 16.18 -16.90 6.93
C ILE A 78 16.34 -18.06 5.94
N LEU A 79 17.23 -19.00 6.21
CA LEU A 79 17.42 -20.19 5.37
C LEU A 79 16.13 -21.01 5.24
N LEU A 80 15.45 -21.26 6.36
CA LEU A 80 14.19 -22.01 6.38
C LEU A 80 13.08 -21.28 5.62
N MET A 81 12.98 -19.96 5.79
CA MET A 81 11.89 -19.16 5.24
C MET A 81 12.10 -18.79 3.76
N PHE A 82 13.31 -18.42 3.37
CA PHE A 82 13.57 -17.81 2.06
C PHE A 82 14.41 -18.68 1.12
N ARG A 83 15.15 -19.66 1.64
CA ARG A 83 16.04 -20.54 0.87
C ARG A 83 17.03 -19.76 -0.01
N LEU A 84 17.50 -18.61 0.48
CA LEU A 84 18.48 -17.79 -0.23
C LEU A 84 19.82 -18.54 -0.34
N PRO A 85 20.55 -18.40 -1.46
CA PRO A 85 21.84 -19.05 -1.68
C PRO A 85 22.99 -18.38 -0.90
N VAL A 86 22.69 -17.57 0.11
CA VAL A 86 23.63 -16.78 0.89
C VAL A 86 23.46 -16.98 2.39
N LYS A 87 24.57 -16.86 3.13
CA LYS A 87 24.63 -17.10 4.58
C LYS A 87 24.57 -15.83 5.43
N ASP A 88 24.82 -14.64 4.83
CA ASP A 88 24.80 -13.36 5.52
C ASP A 88 24.08 -12.27 4.71
N THR A 89 22.83 -12.00 5.05
CA THR A 89 22.00 -10.96 4.37
C THR A 89 22.20 -9.56 4.94
N GLN A 90 22.82 -9.41 6.12
CA GLN A 90 22.89 -8.16 6.89
C GLN A 90 24.26 -7.48 6.86
N THR A 91 25.12 -7.85 5.95
CA THR A 91 26.44 -7.22 5.79
C THR A 91 26.32 -5.80 5.25
N GLY A 92 27.14 -4.89 5.76
CA GLY A 92 27.17 -3.47 5.36
C GLY A 92 27.85 -3.19 4.02
N ILE A 93 28.40 -4.21 3.32
CA ILE A 93 29.01 -4.03 2.00
C ILE A 93 28.38 -4.98 0.97
N LYS A 94 27.88 -4.42 -0.13
CA LYS A 94 27.21 -5.16 -1.22
C LYS A 94 27.46 -4.47 -2.55
N LEU A 95 27.82 -5.25 -3.57
CA LEU A 95 28.03 -4.79 -4.93
C LEU A 95 26.93 -5.33 -5.84
N PHE A 96 26.36 -4.48 -6.66
CA PHE A 96 25.25 -4.79 -7.55
C PHE A 96 25.54 -4.35 -8.97
N HIS A 97 25.13 -5.10 -9.96
CA HIS A 97 24.83 -4.51 -11.27
C HIS A 97 23.67 -3.51 -11.13
N ARG A 98 23.79 -2.34 -11.76
CA ARG A 98 22.79 -1.28 -11.69
C ARG A 98 21.38 -1.74 -12.09
N GLU A 99 21.30 -2.65 -13.08
CA GLU A 99 20.04 -3.22 -13.54
C GLU A 99 19.28 -3.95 -12.42
N VAL A 100 19.99 -4.69 -11.56
CA VAL A 100 19.38 -5.38 -10.40
C VAL A 100 18.63 -4.39 -9.54
N LEU A 101 19.27 -3.27 -9.18
CA LEU A 101 18.65 -2.24 -8.36
C LEU A 101 17.50 -1.53 -9.08
N ALA A 102 17.65 -1.26 -10.38
CA ALA A 102 16.59 -0.65 -11.18
C ALA A 102 15.32 -1.51 -11.21
N ARG A 103 15.47 -2.84 -11.21
CA ARG A 103 14.32 -3.76 -11.20
C ARG A 103 13.81 -4.11 -9.80
N THR A 104 14.65 -4.05 -8.78
CA THR A 104 14.26 -4.42 -7.40
C THR A 104 13.67 -3.26 -6.63
N PHE A 105 14.29 -2.07 -6.65
CA PHE A 105 13.87 -0.92 -5.84
C PHE A 105 12.39 -0.51 -5.99
N PRO A 106 11.79 -0.53 -7.20
CA PRO A 106 10.37 -0.22 -7.34
C PRO A 106 9.43 -1.20 -6.61
N ARG A 107 9.95 -2.40 -6.29
CA ARG A 107 9.19 -3.47 -5.62
C ARG A 107 9.34 -3.46 -4.10
N LEU A 108 10.38 -2.79 -3.56
CA LEU A 108 10.68 -2.85 -2.13
C LEU A 108 9.72 -2.00 -1.30
N VAL A 109 9.22 -2.59 -0.23
CA VAL A 109 8.27 -2.00 0.71
C VAL A 109 8.93 -1.63 2.03
N CYS A 110 9.95 -2.39 2.48
CA CYS A 110 10.64 -2.14 3.74
C CYS A 110 11.48 -0.85 3.68
N LYS A 111 11.35 -0.03 4.73
CA LYS A 111 12.09 1.26 4.84
C LYS A 111 13.20 1.22 5.89
N ARG A 112 13.30 0.14 6.70
CA ARG A 112 14.19 0.00 7.88
C ARG A 112 15.23 -1.11 7.70
N TYR A 113 15.66 -1.71 8.80
CA TYR A 113 16.77 -2.71 8.87
C TYR A 113 16.57 -3.96 8.00
N THR A 114 15.36 -4.36 7.70
CA THR A 114 15.04 -5.55 6.90
C THR A 114 15.07 -5.30 5.38
N LEU A 115 15.36 -4.07 4.94
CA LEU A 115 15.53 -3.74 3.54
C LEU A 115 16.57 -4.64 2.85
N ASP A 116 17.69 -4.90 3.52
CA ASP A 116 18.78 -5.73 2.98
C ASP A 116 18.31 -7.16 2.67
N LEU A 117 17.48 -7.74 3.56
CA LEU A 117 16.86 -9.04 3.34
C LEU A 117 15.85 -8.98 2.18
N GLU A 118 14.96 -7.98 2.19
CA GLU A 118 13.95 -7.82 1.13
C GLU A 118 14.60 -7.66 -0.24
N LEU A 119 15.64 -6.83 -0.34
CA LEU A 119 16.39 -6.58 -1.58
C LEU A 119 16.97 -7.88 -2.16
N LEU A 120 17.66 -8.66 -1.33
CA LEU A 120 18.27 -9.93 -1.77
C LEU A 120 17.21 -10.98 -2.10
N ALA A 121 16.14 -11.08 -1.30
CA ALA A 121 15.05 -12.01 -1.54
C ALA A 121 14.30 -11.68 -2.85
N VAL A 122 14.06 -10.40 -3.12
CA VAL A 122 13.43 -9.96 -4.37
C VAL A 122 14.35 -10.16 -5.56
N ALA A 123 15.65 -9.78 -5.46
CA ALA A 123 16.61 -10.01 -6.53
C ALA A 123 16.68 -11.49 -6.92
N HIS A 124 16.82 -12.37 -5.94
CA HIS A 124 16.82 -13.83 -6.15
C HIS A 124 15.50 -14.33 -6.74
N ARG A 125 14.33 -13.82 -6.27
CA ARG A 125 13.01 -14.21 -6.76
C ARG A 125 12.78 -13.87 -8.24
N ILE A 126 13.32 -12.74 -8.70
CA ILE A 126 13.20 -12.30 -10.11
C ILE A 126 14.32 -12.83 -11.01
N GLY A 127 15.16 -13.73 -10.48
CA GLY A 127 16.10 -14.52 -11.27
C GLY A 127 17.55 -14.05 -11.26
N TYR A 128 17.91 -13.06 -10.43
CA TYR A 128 19.31 -12.63 -10.29
C TYR A 128 20.13 -13.54 -9.38
N SER A 129 21.37 -13.78 -9.77
CA SER A 129 22.34 -14.58 -9.03
C SER A 129 23.00 -13.76 -7.93
N VAL A 130 23.22 -14.39 -6.76
CA VAL A 130 23.87 -13.75 -5.61
C VAL A 130 25.04 -14.61 -5.14
N ALA A 131 26.24 -14.01 -5.00
CA ALA A 131 27.44 -14.65 -4.49
C ALA A 131 27.91 -13.99 -3.20
N GLU A 132 28.76 -14.71 -2.44
CA GLU A 132 29.36 -14.25 -1.19
C GLU A 132 30.87 -14.08 -1.33
N ALA A 133 31.40 -12.96 -0.88
CA ALA A 133 32.85 -12.67 -0.83
C ALA A 133 33.34 -12.65 0.60
N PRO A 134 34.61 -13.06 0.88
CA PRO A 134 35.18 -12.97 2.19
C PRO A 134 35.41 -11.52 2.62
N ILE A 135 35.28 -11.26 3.92
CA ILE A 135 35.51 -9.96 4.53
C ILE A 135 36.34 -10.07 5.79
N SER A 136 37.12 -9.02 6.07
CA SER A 136 37.79 -8.83 7.35
C SER A 136 37.07 -7.73 8.12
N LEU A 137 36.61 -8.03 9.32
CA LEU A 137 35.85 -7.12 10.15
C LEU A 137 36.63 -6.82 11.44
N THR A 138 36.99 -5.55 11.64
CA THR A 138 37.65 -5.07 12.83
C THR A 138 36.73 -4.11 13.56
N PHE A 139 36.19 -4.53 14.69
CA PHE A 139 35.27 -3.69 15.48
C PHE A 139 36.04 -2.56 16.17
N GLN A 140 35.70 -1.32 15.87
CA GLN A 140 36.32 -0.13 16.48
C GLN A 140 35.42 0.56 17.52
N ARG A 141 34.17 0.13 17.71
CA ARG A 141 33.20 0.79 18.58
C ARG A 141 32.68 -0.10 19.70
N GLU A 142 32.49 0.48 20.89
CA GLU A 142 31.63 -0.08 21.93
C GLU A 142 30.16 -0.05 21.47
N PHE A 143 29.55 -1.19 21.46
CA PHE A 143 28.28 -1.42 20.84
C PHE A 143 27.08 -0.90 21.65
N GLY A 144 26.19 -0.18 21.01
CA GLY A 144 24.85 0.06 21.53
C GLY A 144 24.07 -1.24 21.83
N ARG A 145 23.31 -1.26 22.91
CA ARG A 145 22.42 -2.39 23.26
C ARG A 145 21.32 -2.53 22.21
N ILE A 146 21.25 -3.70 21.55
CA ILE A 146 20.09 -4.04 20.71
C ILE A 146 18.87 -4.08 21.65
N LYS A 147 17.91 -3.20 21.43
CA LYS A 147 16.69 -3.17 22.22
C LYS A 147 15.77 -4.33 21.81
N LEU A 148 15.05 -4.91 22.77
CA LEU A 148 14.06 -5.97 22.46
C LEU A 148 13.08 -5.55 21.36
N ALA A 149 12.75 -4.26 21.31
CA ALA A 149 11.90 -3.67 20.26
C ALA A 149 12.49 -3.83 18.85
N ASP A 150 13.83 -3.70 18.70
CA ASP A 150 14.50 -3.86 17.41
C ASP A 150 14.45 -5.31 16.93
N VAL A 151 14.66 -6.28 17.84
CA VAL A 151 14.55 -7.72 17.53
C VAL A 151 13.13 -8.08 17.10
N ARG A 152 12.13 -7.59 17.84
CA ARG A 152 10.71 -7.79 17.49
C ARG A 152 10.40 -7.18 16.12
N ASN A 153 10.85 -5.96 15.82
CA ASN A 153 10.66 -5.29 14.55
C ASN A 153 11.25 -6.11 13.38
N ILE A 154 12.47 -6.61 13.55
CA ILE A 154 13.14 -7.47 12.55
C ILE A 154 12.32 -8.74 12.28
N ILE A 155 11.80 -9.40 13.32
CA ILE A 155 10.98 -10.61 13.15
C ILE A 155 9.70 -10.29 12.39
N VAL A 156 8.97 -9.25 12.76
CA VAL A 156 7.71 -8.87 12.10
C VAL A 156 7.93 -8.47 10.64
N ASP A 157 8.96 -7.68 10.36
CA ASP A 157 9.29 -7.30 8.98
C ASP A 157 9.71 -8.54 8.16
N THR A 158 10.46 -9.48 8.77
CA THR A 158 10.86 -10.75 8.13
C THR A 158 9.64 -11.59 7.76
N LEU A 159 8.67 -11.73 8.68
CA LEU A 159 7.41 -12.42 8.43
C LEU A 159 6.57 -11.69 7.35
N ALA A 160 6.58 -10.36 7.35
CA ALA A 160 5.89 -9.56 6.35
C ALA A 160 6.51 -9.73 4.94
N ILE A 161 7.85 -9.82 4.84
CA ILE A 161 8.54 -10.11 3.58
C ILE A 161 8.14 -11.52 3.10
N PHE A 162 8.18 -12.52 3.98
CA PHE A 162 7.76 -13.89 3.66
C PHE A 162 6.32 -13.94 3.14
N TYR A 163 5.40 -13.27 3.83
CA TYR A 163 3.99 -13.20 3.44
C TYR A 163 3.82 -12.57 2.05
N ARG A 164 4.52 -11.45 1.77
CA ARG A 164 4.51 -10.80 0.46
C ARG A 164 5.11 -11.68 -0.64
N LEU A 165 6.19 -12.41 -0.32
CA LEU A 165 6.91 -13.21 -1.31
C LEU A 165 6.15 -14.47 -1.72
N TYR A 166 5.63 -15.22 -0.74
CA TYR A 166 5.08 -16.56 -0.98
C TYR A 166 3.55 -16.61 -0.98
N ILE A 167 2.89 -15.82 -0.16
CA ILE A 167 1.43 -15.83 -0.03
C ILE A 167 0.79 -14.85 -0.99
N LEU A 168 1.20 -13.57 -0.95
CA LEU A 168 0.66 -12.53 -1.83
C LEU A 168 1.26 -12.58 -3.24
N ARG A 169 2.43 -13.17 -3.41
CA ARG A 169 3.23 -13.15 -4.66
C ARG A 169 3.41 -11.73 -5.20
N TYR A 170 3.52 -10.77 -4.28
CA TYR A 170 3.61 -9.35 -4.59
C TYR A 170 4.77 -9.02 -5.53
N TYR A 171 5.93 -9.64 -5.32
CA TYR A 171 7.15 -9.38 -6.09
C TYR A 171 7.17 -10.07 -7.46
N ASP A 172 6.27 -11.02 -7.72
CA ASP A 172 6.19 -11.75 -9.00
C ASP A 172 5.54 -10.90 -10.11
N SER A 173 4.92 -9.76 -9.75
CA SER A 173 4.22 -8.92 -10.72
C SER A 173 5.20 -8.34 -11.75
N PRO A 174 4.97 -8.56 -13.05
CA PRO A 174 5.74 -7.92 -14.09
C PRO A 174 5.40 -6.43 -14.12
N LEU A 175 6.16 -5.61 -13.39
CA LEU A 175 6.04 -4.18 -13.52
C LEU A 175 6.50 -3.76 -14.91
N LYS A 176 5.68 -3.00 -15.61
CA LYS A 176 6.08 -2.42 -16.90
C LYS A 176 7.25 -1.46 -16.67
N PRO A 177 8.25 -1.43 -17.56
CA PRO A 177 9.32 -0.44 -17.50
C PRO A 177 8.72 0.96 -17.62
N VAL A 178 9.39 1.93 -17.05
CA VAL A 178 9.03 3.34 -17.22
C VAL A 178 9.24 3.70 -18.69
N VAL A 179 8.24 4.31 -19.32
CA VAL A 179 8.32 4.80 -20.70
C VAL A 179 8.91 6.21 -20.73
N GLU A 180 9.59 6.55 -21.84
CA GLU A 180 10.17 7.88 -22.01
C GLU A 180 9.13 8.94 -22.36
N THR A 181 7.98 8.53 -22.93
CA THR A 181 6.89 9.45 -23.28
C THR A 181 6.10 9.82 -22.03
N GLU A 182 5.94 11.11 -21.78
CA GLU A 182 5.13 11.65 -20.70
C GLU A 182 3.85 12.30 -21.27
N PRO A 183 2.73 11.55 -21.42
CA PRO A 183 1.45 12.16 -21.83
C PRO A 183 1.01 13.22 -20.83
N LYS A 184 0.27 14.23 -21.29
CA LYS A 184 -0.26 15.27 -20.40
C LYS A 184 -1.27 14.67 -19.42
N ILE A 185 -1.07 14.94 -18.13
CA ILE A 185 -1.93 14.48 -17.04
C ILE A 185 -2.49 15.68 -16.27
N SER A 186 -3.80 15.70 -15.98
CA SER A 186 -4.37 16.64 -15.02
C SER A 186 -4.68 15.93 -13.72
N ILE A 187 -4.11 16.42 -12.62
CA ILE A 187 -4.42 15.97 -11.25
C ILE A 187 -5.64 16.75 -10.77
N VAL A 188 -6.75 16.09 -10.50
CA VAL A 188 -7.98 16.71 -10.02
C VAL A 188 -8.18 16.40 -8.54
N ILE A 189 -8.18 17.47 -7.72
CA ILE A 189 -8.31 17.43 -6.27
C ILE A 189 -9.65 18.06 -5.85
N PRO A 190 -10.69 17.28 -5.51
CA PRO A 190 -11.93 17.81 -4.96
C PRO A 190 -11.75 18.17 -3.48
N ALA A 191 -11.91 19.42 -3.10
CA ALA A 191 -11.79 19.89 -1.73
C ALA A 191 -13.04 20.69 -1.29
N ARG A 192 -13.30 20.78 0.01
CA ARG A 192 -14.31 21.69 0.57
C ARG A 192 -13.73 23.07 0.82
N ALA A 193 -12.50 23.08 1.33
CA ALA A 193 -11.80 24.30 1.73
C ALA A 193 -10.29 24.11 1.53
N LEU A 194 -9.57 25.22 1.59
CA LEU A 194 -8.10 25.24 1.59
C LEU A 194 -7.58 25.05 3.02
N ASP A 195 -7.89 23.88 3.60
CA ASP A 195 -7.39 23.50 4.91
C ASP A 195 -5.94 22.96 4.84
N PRO A 196 -5.26 22.78 5.99
CA PRO A 196 -3.87 22.29 5.99
C PRO A 196 -3.67 20.95 5.28
N MET A 197 -4.65 20.03 5.31
CA MET A 197 -4.56 18.74 4.60
C MET A 197 -4.61 18.94 3.08
N THR A 198 -5.52 19.80 2.61
CA THR A 198 -5.63 20.17 1.18
C THR A 198 -4.34 20.81 0.67
N LEU A 199 -3.74 21.71 1.46
CA LEU A 199 -2.48 22.36 1.09
C LEU A 199 -1.30 21.38 1.08
N ASP A 200 -1.25 20.44 2.04
CA ASP A 200 -0.24 19.37 2.04
C ASP A 200 -0.40 18.44 0.83
N CYS A 201 -1.63 18.06 0.47
CA CYS A 201 -1.91 17.29 -0.73
C CYS A 201 -1.36 17.97 -1.98
N VAL A 202 -1.64 19.27 -2.17
CA VAL A 202 -1.14 20.05 -3.32
C VAL A 202 0.38 20.12 -3.31
N SER A 203 0.99 20.47 -2.17
CA SER A 203 2.45 20.54 -2.03
C SER A 203 3.14 19.22 -2.36
N LYS A 204 2.54 18.08 -1.97
CA LYS A 204 3.06 16.76 -2.30
C LYS A 204 2.85 16.37 -3.76
N CYS A 205 1.82 16.88 -4.40
CA CYS A 205 1.67 16.74 -5.85
C CYS A 205 2.76 17.53 -6.62
N ASP A 206 3.26 18.63 -6.08
CA ASP A 206 4.37 19.41 -6.69
C ASP A 206 5.73 18.68 -6.61
N GLU A 207 5.86 17.68 -5.71
CA GLU A 207 7.09 16.88 -5.55
C GLU A 207 7.18 15.65 -6.50
N LEU A 208 6.24 15.48 -7.44
CA LEU A 208 6.19 14.32 -8.32
C LEU A 208 7.36 14.27 -9.31
N ASN A 209 7.89 13.07 -9.54
CA ASN A 209 8.90 12.79 -10.57
C ASN A 209 8.23 12.64 -11.97
N TYR A 210 7.47 13.65 -12.38
CA TYR A 210 6.78 13.73 -13.66
C TYR A 210 6.78 15.18 -14.13
N THR A 211 6.92 15.46 -15.41
CA THR A 211 7.10 16.85 -15.87
C THR A 211 5.88 17.42 -16.58
N ASN A 212 5.09 16.57 -17.24
CA ASN A 212 4.00 17.01 -18.11
C ASN A 212 2.62 16.86 -17.41
N TYR A 213 2.39 17.64 -16.34
CA TYR A 213 1.11 17.63 -15.65
C TYR A 213 0.67 19.03 -15.19
N ASP A 214 -0.61 19.14 -14.89
CA ASP A 214 -1.20 20.29 -14.21
C ASP A 214 -2.01 19.85 -12.98
N ILE A 215 -2.33 20.80 -12.08
CA ILE A 215 -3.13 20.57 -10.87
C ILE A 215 -4.40 21.39 -10.93
N LYS A 216 -5.55 20.74 -10.84
CA LYS A 216 -6.87 21.36 -10.77
C LYS A 216 -7.48 21.12 -9.38
N LEU A 217 -7.33 22.13 -8.52
CA LEU A 217 -7.94 22.14 -7.19
C LEU A 217 -9.36 22.70 -7.30
N VAL A 218 -10.36 21.85 -7.11
CA VAL A 218 -11.78 22.24 -7.21
C VAL A 218 -12.37 22.36 -5.81
N THR A 219 -12.73 23.60 -5.39
CA THR A 219 -13.12 23.91 -4.01
C THR A 219 -14.38 24.74 -3.93
N ASP A 220 -15.11 24.68 -2.79
CA ASP A 220 -16.35 25.43 -2.58
C ASP A 220 -16.14 26.94 -2.70
N ASN A 221 -15.05 27.45 -2.12
CA ASN A 221 -14.72 28.87 -2.14
C ASN A 221 -13.27 29.06 -2.58
N VAL A 222 -13.05 30.02 -3.47
CA VAL A 222 -11.73 30.49 -3.84
C VAL A 222 -11.36 31.58 -2.83
N ALA A 223 -10.44 31.27 -1.90
CA ALA A 223 -9.61 32.30 -1.31
C ALA A 223 -8.60 32.76 -2.40
N GLU A 224 -8.00 33.95 -2.26
CA GLU A 224 -6.93 34.42 -3.15
C GLU A 224 -5.63 33.60 -2.96
N VAL A 225 -5.73 32.28 -3.13
CA VAL A 225 -4.60 31.34 -3.03
C VAL A 225 -4.14 31.02 -4.44
N ARG A 226 -2.92 31.38 -4.75
CA ARG A 226 -2.22 30.96 -5.94
C ARG A 226 -1.48 29.66 -5.62
N LEU A 227 -1.72 28.61 -6.41
CA LEU A 227 -0.94 27.38 -6.28
C LEU A 227 0.51 27.67 -6.69
N GLU A 228 1.48 27.08 -6.00
CA GLU A 228 2.90 27.23 -6.33
C GLU A 228 3.25 26.55 -7.66
N HIS A 229 2.53 25.48 -8.02
CA HIS A 229 2.71 24.79 -9.30
C HIS A 229 2.44 25.73 -10.48
N PRO A 230 3.37 25.86 -11.45
CA PRO A 230 3.26 26.82 -12.56
C PRO A 230 1.98 26.65 -13.40
N ALA A 231 1.49 25.41 -13.55
CA ALA A 231 0.26 25.05 -14.25
C ALA A 231 -0.89 24.73 -13.27
N GLY A 232 -0.79 25.17 -12.02
CA GLY A 232 -1.83 24.95 -11.00
C GLY A 232 -2.99 25.91 -11.15
N MET A 233 -4.23 25.39 -11.07
CA MET A 233 -5.47 26.18 -11.16
C MET A 233 -6.41 25.85 -10.01
N VAL A 234 -7.03 26.89 -9.43
CA VAL A 234 -8.10 26.76 -8.45
C VAL A 234 -9.44 27.07 -9.12
N ILE A 235 -10.34 26.09 -9.08
CA ILE A 235 -11.69 26.18 -9.69
C ILE A 235 -12.72 26.30 -8.57
N ARG A 236 -13.55 27.33 -8.64
CA ARG A 236 -14.66 27.52 -7.71
C ARG A 236 -15.84 26.63 -8.11
N SER A 237 -16.27 25.74 -7.23
CA SER A 237 -17.43 24.87 -7.45
C SER A 237 -18.70 25.33 -6.72
N GLY A 238 -18.56 26.11 -5.65
CA GLY A 238 -19.62 26.25 -4.65
C GLY A 238 -19.77 24.95 -3.81
N PRO A 239 -20.73 24.90 -2.88
CA PRO A 239 -20.94 23.79 -1.96
C PRO A 239 -21.64 22.60 -2.65
N VAL A 240 -20.91 21.91 -3.54
CA VAL A 240 -21.38 20.73 -4.29
C VAL A 240 -20.62 19.47 -3.89
N GLY A 241 -21.16 18.30 -4.24
CA GLY A 241 -20.55 17.00 -3.96
C GLY A 241 -19.24 16.74 -4.72
N PRO A 242 -18.44 15.76 -4.28
CA PRO A 242 -17.13 15.48 -4.88
C PRO A 242 -17.24 14.98 -6.34
N ALA A 243 -18.32 14.31 -6.72
CA ALA A 243 -18.58 13.90 -8.10
C ALA A 243 -18.63 15.10 -9.05
N VAL A 244 -19.40 16.15 -8.68
CA VAL A 244 -19.52 17.40 -9.45
C VAL A 244 -18.14 18.06 -9.59
N LYS A 245 -17.37 18.12 -8.49
CA LYS A 245 -16.03 18.71 -8.50
C LYS A 245 -15.07 17.96 -9.42
N ARG A 246 -15.10 16.62 -9.39
CA ARG A 246 -14.30 15.80 -10.29
C ARG A 246 -14.69 16.00 -11.75
N ASN A 247 -15.99 16.11 -12.04
CA ASN A 247 -16.49 16.43 -13.39
C ASN A 247 -16.03 17.82 -13.83
N MET A 248 -16.12 18.83 -12.96
CA MET A 248 -15.63 20.20 -13.27
C MET A 248 -14.14 20.20 -13.63
N GLY A 249 -13.30 19.57 -12.80
CA GLY A 249 -11.87 19.47 -13.07
C GLY A 249 -11.54 18.69 -14.35
N THR A 250 -12.31 17.63 -14.66
CA THR A 250 -12.17 16.87 -15.89
C THR A 250 -12.56 17.68 -17.13
N ASN A 251 -13.65 18.47 -17.05
CA ASN A 251 -14.13 19.27 -18.17
C ASN A 251 -13.21 20.46 -18.48
N ASP A 252 -12.56 21.02 -17.45
CA ASP A 252 -11.59 22.10 -17.59
C ASP A 252 -10.21 21.62 -18.07
N SER A 253 -10.01 20.31 -18.26
CA SER A 253 -8.75 19.71 -18.66
C SER A 253 -8.70 19.43 -20.16
N ASP A 254 -7.53 19.66 -20.76
CA ASP A 254 -7.14 19.20 -22.10
C ASP A 254 -6.20 17.98 -22.08
N ALA A 255 -5.89 17.43 -20.89
CA ALA A 255 -4.99 16.30 -20.72
C ALA A 255 -5.56 14.99 -21.31
N GLU A 256 -4.68 14.08 -21.68
CA GLU A 256 -5.04 12.74 -22.14
C GLU A 256 -5.50 11.83 -21.00
N ILE A 257 -4.96 12.08 -19.81
CA ILE A 257 -5.18 11.27 -18.60
C ILE A 257 -5.59 12.19 -17.46
N ILE A 258 -6.57 11.78 -16.66
CA ILE A 258 -7.00 12.45 -15.44
C ILE A 258 -6.61 11.61 -14.24
N ALA A 259 -5.90 12.17 -13.30
CA ALA A 259 -5.53 11.53 -12.04
C ALA A 259 -6.33 12.10 -10.87
N PHE A 260 -7.20 11.30 -10.28
CA PHE A 260 -7.99 11.70 -9.12
C PHE A 260 -7.28 11.35 -7.82
N ILE A 261 -7.26 12.31 -6.91
CA ILE A 261 -6.78 12.14 -5.53
C ILE A 261 -7.63 12.98 -4.58
N ASP A 262 -7.94 12.45 -3.41
CA ASP A 262 -8.73 13.18 -2.42
C ASP A 262 -7.85 14.19 -1.65
N SER A 263 -8.44 15.28 -1.18
CA SER A 263 -7.72 16.37 -0.50
C SER A 263 -7.12 16.00 0.87
N ASP A 264 -7.49 14.85 1.43
CA ASP A 264 -6.92 14.24 2.64
C ASP A 264 -5.95 13.08 2.32
N ALA A 265 -5.34 13.13 1.12
CA ALA A 265 -4.39 12.14 0.64
C ALA A 265 -3.22 12.81 -0.09
N TRP A 266 -2.11 12.09 -0.28
CA TRP A 266 -0.98 12.55 -1.12
C TRP A 266 -0.29 11.37 -1.81
N PRO A 267 0.26 11.60 -3.05
CA PRO A 267 0.90 10.56 -3.83
C PRO A 267 2.37 10.32 -3.39
N GLU A 268 2.91 9.14 -3.68
CA GLU A 268 4.35 8.92 -3.70
C GLU A 268 4.95 9.55 -4.98
N GLN A 269 6.23 9.94 -4.94
CA GLN A 269 6.89 10.72 -6.00
C GLN A 269 6.80 10.12 -7.41
N ASP A 270 6.82 8.79 -7.53
CA ASP A 270 6.72 8.08 -8.82
C ASP A 270 5.28 7.65 -9.18
N TRP A 271 4.27 8.22 -8.53
CA TRP A 271 2.87 7.83 -8.70
C TRP A 271 2.41 7.82 -10.14
N LEU A 272 2.54 8.96 -10.86
CA LEU A 272 2.16 9.08 -12.26
C LEU A 272 3.08 8.26 -13.18
N LYS A 273 4.38 8.32 -12.92
CA LYS A 273 5.39 7.60 -13.69
C LYS A 273 5.18 6.09 -13.69
N ASN A 274 4.72 5.54 -12.57
CA ASN A 274 4.39 4.13 -12.44
C ASN A 274 3.05 3.73 -13.10
N ALA A 275 2.14 4.68 -13.31
CA ALA A 275 0.84 4.43 -13.93
C ALA A 275 0.87 4.49 -15.46
N VAL A 276 1.62 5.45 -16.02
CA VAL A 276 1.65 5.77 -17.46
C VAL A 276 1.91 4.55 -18.35
N PRO A 277 2.86 3.64 -18.07
CA PRO A 277 3.14 2.51 -18.94
C PRO A 277 1.96 1.58 -19.24
N TYR A 278 0.98 1.57 -18.36
CA TYR A 278 -0.20 0.72 -18.54
C TYR A 278 -1.21 1.29 -19.53
N PHE A 279 -1.16 2.60 -19.79
CA PHE A 279 -2.01 3.26 -20.79
C PHE A 279 -1.52 3.08 -22.23
N GLU A 280 -0.38 2.43 -22.48
CA GLU A 280 0.01 1.96 -23.82
C GLU A 280 -0.99 0.92 -24.38
N ASP A 281 -1.65 0.15 -23.52
CA ASP A 281 -2.77 -0.71 -23.91
C ASP A 281 -4.05 0.12 -23.95
N GLU A 282 -4.60 0.32 -25.15
CA GLU A 282 -5.84 1.07 -25.37
C GLU A 282 -7.06 0.43 -24.67
N ASN A 283 -6.98 -0.85 -24.32
CA ASN A 283 -8.02 -1.54 -23.54
C ASN A 283 -7.96 -1.18 -22.05
N VAL A 284 -6.93 -0.49 -21.59
CA VAL A 284 -6.85 0.01 -20.21
C VAL A 284 -7.49 1.39 -20.13
N ALA A 285 -8.65 1.46 -19.50
CA ALA A 285 -9.35 2.71 -19.22
C ALA A 285 -8.82 3.41 -17.96
N ALA A 286 -8.39 2.64 -16.96
CA ALA A 286 -7.92 3.22 -15.70
C ALA A 286 -6.82 2.39 -15.05
N VAL A 287 -5.99 3.08 -14.26
CA VAL A 287 -4.96 2.54 -13.38
C VAL A 287 -5.22 3.01 -11.96
N CYS A 288 -5.04 2.13 -11.00
CA CYS A 288 -5.18 2.42 -9.58
C CYS A 288 -4.09 1.70 -8.77
N GLY A 289 -4.00 2.00 -7.49
CA GLY A 289 -3.00 1.36 -6.64
C GLY A 289 -3.33 1.58 -5.15
N PRO A 290 -2.57 0.99 -4.20
CA PRO A 290 -2.94 1.02 -2.80
C PRO A 290 -3.03 2.43 -2.23
N ALA A 291 -4.09 2.70 -1.44
CA ALA A 291 -4.20 3.88 -0.61
C ALA A 291 -3.81 3.49 0.83
N VAL A 292 -2.54 3.65 1.17
CA VAL A 292 -1.98 3.22 2.45
C VAL A 292 -2.21 4.26 3.54
N THR A 293 -2.27 3.83 4.80
CA THR A 293 -2.36 4.74 5.93
C THR A 293 -0.97 5.30 6.26
N PRO A 294 -0.80 6.62 6.35
CA PRO A 294 0.48 7.23 6.69
C PRO A 294 0.98 6.79 8.07
N PHE A 295 2.28 6.56 8.17
CA PHE A 295 2.89 6.14 9.44
C PHE A 295 2.94 7.23 10.51
N ASN A 296 2.84 8.50 10.10
CA ASN A 296 2.82 9.70 10.95
C ASN A 296 1.41 10.13 11.37
N ASP A 297 0.39 9.40 10.97
CA ASP A 297 -0.98 9.61 11.43
C ASP A 297 -1.08 9.46 12.96
N ASN A 298 -2.07 10.11 13.56
CA ASN A 298 -2.33 9.92 14.99
C ASN A 298 -2.79 8.47 15.25
N LYS A 299 -2.63 8.04 16.51
CA LYS A 299 -2.92 6.67 16.94
C LYS A 299 -4.30 6.16 16.50
N ARG A 300 -5.35 7.00 16.60
CA ARG A 300 -6.71 6.59 16.23
C ARG A 300 -6.90 6.42 14.73
N GLN A 301 -6.17 7.16 13.91
CA GLN A 301 -6.13 7.01 12.46
C GLN A 301 -5.34 5.77 12.06
N LEU A 302 -4.18 5.52 12.69
CA LEU A 302 -3.39 4.30 12.47
C LEU A 302 -4.21 3.05 12.78
N VAL A 303 -4.91 3.02 13.93
CA VAL A 303 -5.81 1.91 14.30
C VAL A 303 -6.92 1.71 13.26
N SER A 304 -7.51 2.77 12.73
CA SER A 304 -8.50 2.68 11.64
C SER A 304 -7.89 2.03 10.39
N GLY A 305 -6.66 2.41 10.03
CA GLY A 305 -5.92 1.79 8.93
C GLY A 305 -5.66 0.31 9.13
N LEU A 306 -5.27 -0.10 10.35
CA LEU A 306 -5.08 -1.50 10.72
C LEU A 306 -6.38 -2.31 10.63
N ILE A 307 -7.52 -1.72 11.00
CA ILE A 307 -8.85 -2.33 10.86
C ILE A 307 -9.16 -2.57 9.38
N TYR A 308 -9.01 -1.55 8.51
CA TYR A 308 -9.23 -1.70 7.07
C TYR A 308 -8.27 -2.70 6.41
N SER A 309 -7.04 -2.83 6.89
CA SER A 309 -6.08 -3.83 6.40
C SER A 309 -6.41 -5.26 6.82
N SER A 310 -7.42 -5.46 7.69
CA SER A 310 -7.85 -6.79 8.13
C SER A 310 -8.70 -7.48 7.06
N SER A 311 -8.36 -8.75 6.76
CA SER A 311 -9.17 -9.59 5.87
C SER A 311 -10.57 -9.89 6.42
N LEU A 312 -10.75 -9.83 7.75
CA LEU A 312 -12.07 -9.96 8.38
C LEU A 312 -12.98 -8.74 8.14
N VAL A 313 -12.40 -7.59 7.78
CA VAL A 313 -13.14 -6.36 7.48
C VAL A 313 -13.25 -6.14 5.97
N SER A 314 -12.12 -6.12 5.29
CA SER A 314 -12.06 -5.77 3.86
C SER A 314 -12.13 -6.98 2.93
N GLY A 315 -12.01 -8.20 3.44
CA GLY A 315 -12.10 -9.42 2.64
C GLY A 315 -11.17 -9.39 1.43
N ALA A 316 -11.71 -9.66 0.26
CA ALA A 316 -10.96 -9.64 -1.01
C ALA A 316 -10.50 -8.23 -1.45
N THR A 317 -10.98 -7.15 -0.80
CA THR A 317 -10.62 -5.76 -1.15
C THR A 317 -9.48 -5.18 -0.30
N THR A 318 -8.78 -6.00 0.48
CA THR A 318 -7.61 -5.59 1.28
C THR A 318 -6.52 -4.93 0.44
N TYR A 319 -6.43 -5.24 -0.86
CA TYR A 319 -5.48 -4.60 -1.79
C TYR A 319 -5.68 -3.08 -1.91
N ARG A 320 -6.84 -2.55 -1.53
CA ARG A 320 -7.09 -1.09 -1.49
C ARG A 320 -6.29 -0.38 -0.39
N TYR A 321 -5.91 -1.10 0.65
CA TYR A 321 -5.31 -0.57 1.88
C TYR A 321 -3.90 -1.09 2.15
N THR A 322 -3.50 -2.15 1.45
CA THR A 322 -2.21 -2.83 1.62
C THR A 322 -1.64 -3.23 0.25
N TYR A 323 -0.36 -3.55 0.23
CA TYR A 323 0.33 -3.94 -0.99
C TYR A 323 -0.06 -5.36 -1.42
N HIS A 324 -0.50 -5.51 -2.65
CA HIS A 324 -0.84 -6.79 -3.28
C HIS A 324 -0.21 -6.89 -4.67
N ALA A 325 -0.25 -8.10 -5.28
CA ALA A 325 0.19 -8.31 -6.66
C ALA A 325 -0.67 -7.51 -7.66
N LEU A 326 -0.06 -7.16 -8.80
CA LEU A 326 -0.74 -6.59 -9.97
C LEU A 326 -1.94 -7.45 -10.35
N ARG A 327 -3.08 -6.81 -10.60
CA ARG A 327 -4.32 -7.49 -10.96
C ARG A 327 -5.27 -6.59 -11.73
N GLU A 328 -6.20 -7.18 -12.44
CA GLU A 328 -7.38 -6.49 -12.96
C GLU A 328 -8.43 -6.36 -11.84
N VAL A 329 -9.10 -5.22 -11.79
CA VAL A 329 -10.17 -4.91 -10.83
C VAL A 329 -11.35 -4.26 -11.56
N ASP A 330 -12.52 -4.30 -10.97
CA ASP A 330 -13.75 -3.76 -11.56
C ASP A 330 -14.45 -2.73 -10.67
N ASP A 331 -13.85 -2.41 -9.53
CA ASP A 331 -14.38 -1.42 -8.58
C ASP A 331 -13.22 -0.86 -7.74
N TYR A 332 -12.96 0.45 -7.85
CA TYR A 332 -11.88 1.10 -7.12
C TYR A 332 -12.27 2.52 -6.66
N PRO A 333 -11.87 2.94 -5.41
CA PRO A 333 -12.12 4.28 -4.92
C PRO A 333 -11.35 5.35 -5.69
N SER A 334 -12.00 6.49 -5.92
CA SER A 334 -11.43 7.62 -6.64
C SER A 334 -10.30 8.36 -5.93
N CYS A 335 -10.02 8.04 -4.66
CA CYS A 335 -8.87 8.61 -3.95
C CYS A 335 -7.50 8.19 -4.53
N ASN A 336 -7.46 7.17 -5.39
CA ASN A 336 -6.27 6.76 -6.15
C ASN A 336 -6.72 6.10 -7.47
N LEU A 337 -7.31 6.88 -8.35
CA LEU A 337 -7.81 6.42 -9.65
C LEU A 337 -7.32 7.34 -10.76
N ILE A 338 -6.55 6.78 -11.69
CA ILE A 338 -6.01 7.48 -12.85
C ILE A 338 -6.73 6.94 -14.08
N VAL A 339 -7.38 7.82 -14.86
CA VAL A 339 -8.34 7.40 -15.89
C VAL A 339 -8.01 8.05 -17.22
N ARG A 340 -8.12 7.32 -18.33
CA ARG A 340 -8.05 7.88 -19.68
C ARG A 340 -9.23 8.85 -19.87
N ARG A 341 -8.93 10.12 -20.13
CA ARG A 341 -9.94 11.18 -20.23
C ARG A 341 -11.01 10.88 -21.28
N ALA A 342 -10.61 10.37 -22.44
CA ALA A 342 -11.55 10.04 -23.51
C ALA A 342 -12.59 8.98 -23.08
N ASP A 343 -12.19 7.97 -22.31
CA ASP A 343 -13.10 6.94 -21.79
C ASP A 343 -14.00 7.50 -20.69
N LEU A 344 -13.48 8.35 -19.80
CA LEU A 344 -14.27 9.02 -18.78
C LEU A 344 -15.36 9.93 -19.36
N VAL A 345 -15.02 10.71 -20.37
CA VAL A 345 -15.99 11.58 -21.09
C VAL A 345 -17.03 10.74 -21.83
N LYS A 346 -16.62 9.65 -22.48
CA LYS A 346 -17.52 8.76 -23.22
C LYS A 346 -18.59 8.12 -22.34
N VAL A 347 -18.29 7.83 -21.07
CA VAL A 347 -19.26 7.26 -20.11
C VAL A 347 -20.05 8.34 -19.36
N GLY A 348 -19.84 9.63 -19.67
CA GLY A 348 -20.57 10.77 -19.11
C GLY A 348 -20.08 11.24 -17.75
N GLY A 349 -18.82 10.94 -17.36
CA GLY A 349 -18.24 11.36 -16.09
C GLY A 349 -18.82 10.66 -14.86
N PHE A 350 -18.51 11.21 -13.68
CA PHE A 350 -19.03 10.71 -12.41
C PHE A 350 -20.51 11.03 -12.24
N PRO A 351 -21.35 10.05 -11.82
CA PRO A 351 -22.75 10.31 -11.50
C PRO A 351 -22.87 11.16 -10.23
N GLU A 352 -23.63 12.26 -10.33
CA GLU A 352 -23.69 13.28 -9.27
C GLU A 352 -24.71 12.95 -8.18
N GLU A 353 -25.62 12.01 -8.45
CA GLU A 353 -26.66 11.59 -7.54
C GLU A 353 -26.23 10.58 -6.46
N TYR A 354 -25.01 10.04 -6.55
CA TYR A 354 -24.46 9.06 -5.58
C TYR A 354 -23.25 9.62 -4.87
N TRP A 355 -23.29 9.62 -3.53
CA TRP A 355 -22.15 9.86 -2.68
C TRP A 355 -22.40 9.31 -1.26
N PRO A 356 -21.57 8.35 -0.81
CA PRO A 356 -20.50 7.62 -1.54
C PRO A 356 -21.06 6.63 -2.57
N GLY A 357 -20.23 6.26 -3.56
CA GLY A 357 -20.52 5.20 -4.54
C GLY A 357 -20.44 5.65 -6.00
N GLU A 358 -20.19 6.95 -6.25
CA GLU A 358 -19.98 7.50 -7.59
C GLU A 358 -18.81 6.82 -8.32
N ASP A 359 -17.76 6.44 -7.57
CA ASP A 359 -16.61 5.69 -8.04
C ASP A 359 -16.96 4.25 -8.47
N THR A 360 -17.83 3.58 -7.72
CA THR A 360 -18.32 2.24 -8.08
C THR A 360 -19.08 2.27 -9.42
N VAL A 361 -19.91 3.31 -9.63
CA VAL A 361 -20.69 3.43 -10.87
C VAL A 361 -19.80 3.78 -12.06
N ILE A 362 -18.79 4.66 -11.88
CA ILE A 362 -17.86 4.97 -12.98
C ILE A 362 -17.04 3.72 -13.36
N CYS A 363 -16.55 2.96 -12.38
CA CYS A 363 -15.84 1.71 -12.64
C CYS A 363 -16.70 0.68 -13.38
N LEU A 364 -17.99 0.58 -13.01
CA LEU A 364 -18.96 -0.27 -13.72
C LEU A 364 -19.07 0.14 -15.19
N LYS A 365 -19.28 1.43 -15.48
CA LYS A 365 -19.39 1.93 -16.84
C LYS A 365 -18.13 1.68 -17.67
N LEU A 366 -16.94 1.94 -17.10
CA LEU A 366 -15.68 1.68 -17.78
C LEU A 366 -15.49 0.19 -18.10
N THR A 367 -15.85 -0.70 -17.17
CA THR A 367 -15.57 -2.14 -17.32
C THR A 367 -16.69 -2.89 -18.06
N LYS A 368 -17.95 -2.50 -17.92
CA LYS A 368 -19.08 -3.21 -18.54
C LYS A 368 -19.60 -2.50 -19.78
N ASP A 369 -19.82 -1.18 -19.74
CA ASP A 369 -20.38 -0.48 -20.89
C ASP A 369 -19.34 -0.29 -22.01
N LEU A 370 -18.08 -0.01 -21.63
CA LEU A 370 -16.96 0.10 -22.59
C LEU A 370 -16.19 -1.21 -22.81
N GLY A 371 -16.34 -2.20 -21.95
CA GLY A 371 -15.58 -3.47 -21.99
C GLY A 371 -14.08 -3.30 -21.73
N LYS A 372 -13.67 -2.21 -21.08
CA LYS A 372 -12.27 -1.90 -20.81
C LYS A 372 -11.80 -2.40 -19.45
N LYS A 373 -10.51 -2.33 -19.20
CA LYS A 373 -9.85 -2.82 -17.99
C LYS A 373 -9.50 -1.69 -17.03
N ILE A 374 -9.56 -1.99 -15.74
CA ILE A 374 -8.97 -1.20 -14.67
C ILE A 374 -7.85 -2.05 -14.06
N ILE A 375 -6.63 -1.53 -14.04
CA ILE A 375 -5.45 -2.26 -13.57
C ILE A 375 -5.01 -1.72 -12.20
N TYR A 376 -5.02 -2.59 -11.19
CA TYR A 376 -4.38 -2.31 -9.92
C TYR A 376 -2.88 -2.55 -10.03
N VAL A 377 -2.09 -1.51 -9.76
CA VAL A 377 -0.64 -1.50 -9.85
C VAL A 377 -0.05 -1.23 -8.46
N PRO A 378 0.71 -2.17 -7.89
CA PRO A 378 1.13 -2.10 -6.48
C PRO A 378 2.06 -0.94 -6.12
N ASN A 379 2.75 -0.34 -7.09
CA ASN A 379 3.64 0.81 -6.91
C ASN A 379 3.03 2.16 -7.33
N VAL A 380 1.75 2.19 -7.69
CA VAL A 380 0.95 3.41 -7.86
C VAL A 380 0.34 3.77 -6.49
N ILE A 381 1.14 4.34 -5.61
CA ILE A 381 0.85 4.45 -4.18
C ILE A 381 0.35 5.85 -3.83
N VAL A 382 -0.72 5.90 -3.03
CA VAL A 382 -1.23 7.11 -2.39
C VAL A 382 -1.25 6.88 -0.87
N ASN A 383 -0.80 7.87 -0.11
CA ASN A 383 -0.94 7.93 1.34
C ASN A 383 -2.27 8.62 1.64
N HIS A 384 -3.13 8.01 2.45
CA HIS A 384 -4.49 8.53 2.70
C HIS A 384 -4.81 8.52 4.19
N HIS A 385 -5.07 9.69 4.77
CA HIS A 385 -5.48 9.86 6.15
C HIS A 385 -6.80 9.16 6.44
N ARG A 386 -6.83 8.37 7.51
CA ARG A 386 -8.06 7.67 7.89
C ARG A 386 -8.90 8.49 8.85
N ARG A 387 -10.21 8.28 8.82
CA ARG A 387 -11.09 8.81 9.86
C ARG A 387 -10.72 8.15 11.20
N PRO A 388 -10.57 8.93 12.30
CA PRO A 388 -10.19 8.37 13.60
C PRO A 388 -11.19 7.31 14.08
N VAL A 389 -10.71 6.18 14.61
CA VAL A 389 -11.54 5.20 15.32
C VAL A 389 -12.05 5.84 16.64
N TYR A 390 -13.30 5.73 17.10
CA TYR A 390 -14.34 4.84 16.59
C TYR A 390 -15.43 5.59 15.80
N LEU A 391 -16.05 6.64 16.39
CA LEU A 391 -17.30 7.21 15.87
C LEU A 391 -17.17 7.75 14.43
N PRO A 392 -16.15 8.54 14.06
CA PRO A 392 -16.00 9.00 12.69
C PRO A 392 -15.81 7.86 11.69
N HIS A 393 -15.01 6.85 12.06
CA HIS A 393 -14.78 5.63 11.26
C HIS A 393 -16.09 4.84 11.07
N LEU A 394 -16.84 4.57 12.14
CA LEU A 394 -18.08 3.81 12.08
C LEU A 394 -19.17 4.52 11.29
N ARG A 395 -19.27 5.86 11.37
CA ARG A 395 -20.19 6.63 10.51
C ARG A 395 -19.88 6.45 9.03
N GLN A 396 -18.60 6.49 8.66
CA GLN A 396 -18.15 6.25 7.29
C GLN A 396 -18.48 4.82 6.84
N VAL A 397 -18.17 3.83 7.68
CA VAL A 397 -18.45 2.41 7.42
C VAL A 397 -19.95 2.15 7.25
N PHE A 398 -20.78 2.76 8.10
CA PHE A 398 -22.24 2.67 7.96
C PHE A 398 -22.72 3.21 6.61
N SER A 399 -22.19 4.37 6.20
CA SER A 399 -22.52 4.98 4.91
C SER A 399 -22.10 4.07 3.73
N TYR A 400 -20.90 3.47 3.80
CA TYR A 400 -20.46 2.50 2.80
C TYR A 400 -21.39 1.28 2.71
N GLY A 401 -21.75 0.71 3.88
CA GLY A 401 -22.72 -0.39 3.93
C GLY A 401 -24.07 0.00 3.32
N LEU A 402 -24.61 1.17 3.69
CA LEU A 402 -25.88 1.69 3.22
C LEU A 402 -25.92 1.80 1.68
N HIS A 403 -24.90 2.42 1.08
CA HIS A 403 -24.84 2.58 -0.37
C HIS A 403 -24.62 1.24 -1.07
N ARG A 404 -23.77 0.37 -0.54
CA ARG A 404 -23.51 -0.95 -1.10
C ARG A 404 -24.77 -1.83 -1.06
N GLY A 405 -25.55 -1.77 0.03
CA GLY A 405 -26.86 -2.46 0.13
C GLY A 405 -27.89 -1.93 -0.87
N TYR A 406 -27.96 -0.62 -1.04
CA TYR A 406 -28.82 0.00 -2.06
C TYR A 406 -28.44 -0.44 -3.49
N PHE A 407 -27.14 -0.51 -3.77
CA PHE A 407 -26.60 -0.89 -5.09
C PHE A 407 -26.81 -2.37 -5.43
N VAL A 408 -27.10 -3.25 -4.47
CA VAL A 408 -27.52 -4.63 -4.76
C VAL A 408 -28.72 -4.67 -5.72
N ARG A 409 -29.62 -3.69 -5.63
CA ARG A 409 -30.82 -3.59 -6.49
C ARG A 409 -30.63 -2.65 -7.67
N LYS A 410 -29.87 -1.57 -7.48
CA LYS A 410 -29.70 -0.54 -8.52
C LYS A 410 -28.60 -0.88 -9.52
N PHE A 411 -27.50 -1.49 -9.04
CA PHE A 411 -26.33 -1.89 -9.83
C PHE A 411 -25.86 -3.30 -9.38
N PRO A 412 -26.65 -4.35 -9.66
CA PRO A 412 -26.41 -5.70 -9.14
C PRO A 412 -25.03 -6.25 -9.52
N GLU A 413 -24.47 -5.88 -10.67
CA GLU A 413 -23.16 -6.30 -11.16
C GLU A 413 -22.02 -5.89 -10.21
N THR A 414 -22.16 -4.77 -9.53
CA THR A 414 -21.15 -4.25 -8.60
C THR A 414 -21.29 -4.83 -7.20
N SER A 415 -22.53 -5.01 -6.73
CA SER A 415 -22.82 -5.13 -5.30
C SER A 415 -23.53 -6.43 -4.92
N ARG A 416 -24.10 -7.20 -5.88
CA ARG A 416 -24.72 -8.52 -5.62
C ARG A 416 -23.65 -9.62 -5.51
N ARG A 417 -22.62 -9.39 -4.64
CA ARG A 417 -21.51 -10.31 -4.41
C ARG A 417 -21.59 -10.83 -2.99
N PHE A 418 -21.42 -12.13 -2.80
CA PHE A 418 -21.58 -12.79 -1.50
C PHE A 418 -20.78 -12.09 -0.39
N GLN A 419 -19.57 -11.66 -0.67
CA GLN A 419 -18.70 -11.00 0.32
C GLN A 419 -19.34 -9.77 0.99
N TYR A 420 -20.18 -9.01 0.31
CA TYR A 420 -20.86 -7.84 0.87
C TYR A 420 -22.02 -8.18 1.79
N PHE A 421 -22.56 -9.39 1.66
CA PHE A 421 -23.63 -9.89 2.55
C PHE A 421 -23.07 -10.48 3.86
N VAL A 422 -21.80 -10.93 3.86
CA VAL A 422 -21.19 -11.62 5.02
C VAL A 422 -21.35 -10.86 6.33
N PRO A 423 -21.09 -9.52 6.42
CA PRO A 423 -21.29 -8.78 7.66
C PRO A 423 -22.76 -8.73 8.12
N SER A 424 -23.71 -8.69 7.18
CA SER A 424 -25.14 -8.73 7.51
C SER A 424 -25.57 -10.10 8.00
N ILE A 425 -25.10 -11.17 7.34
CA ILE A 425 -25.33 -12.56 7.77
C ILE A 425 -24.75 -12.76 9.17
N PHE A 426 -23.55 -12.21 9.44
CA PHE A 426 -22.92 -12.25 10.75
C PHE A 426 -23.80 -11.58 11.83
N VAL A 427 -24.35 -10.37 11.57
CA VAL A 427 -25.25 -9.67 12.50
C VAL A 427 -26.51 -10.50 12.75
N LEU A 428 -27.12 -11.07 11.70
CA LEU A 428 -28.28 -11.92 11.84
C LEU A 428 -27.98 -13.21 12.62
N ALA A 429 -26.81 -13.82 12.39
CA ALA A 429 -26.37 -14.99 13.14
C ALA A 429 -26.12 -14.67 14.63
N LEU A 430 -25.58 -13.49 14.94
CA LEU A 430 -25.46 -13.02 16.34
C LEU A 430 -26.83 -12.92 17.01
N LEU A 431 -27.81 -12.27 16.37
CA LEU A 431 -29.13 -12.04 16.94
C LEU A 431 -29.93 -13.36 17.04
N ALA A 432 -30.01 -14.12 15.96
CA ALA A 432 -30.74 -15.39 15.93
C ALA A 432 -30.09 -16.43 16.85
N GLY A 433 -28.77 -16.56 16.84
CA GLY A 433 -28.03 -17.47 17.70
C GLY A 433 -28.24 -17.15 19.18
N PHE A 434 -28.23 -15.85 19.53
CA PHE A 434 -28.54 -15.39 20.89
C PHE A 434 -29.95 -15.85 21.33
N VAL A 435 -30.98 -15.59 20.51
CA VAL A 435 -32.35 -16.00 20.83
C VAL A 435 -32.48 -17.53 20.92
N LEU A 436 -31.93 -18.26 19.96
CA LEU A 436 -31.99 -19.72 19.91
C LEU A 436 -31.21 -20.38 21.08
N SER A 437 -30.20 -19.72 21.61
CA SER A 437 -29.43 -20.22 22.77
C SER A 437 -30.26 -20.44 24.02
N PHE A 438 -31.40 -19.76 24.14
CA PHE A 438 -32.34 -19.93 25.26
C PHE A 438 -33.33 -21.11 25.05
N ILE A 439 -33.39 -21.71 23.86
CA ILE A 439 -34.37 -22.70 23.49
C ILE A 439 -33.88 -24.14 23.86
N ASN A 440 -32.60 -24.43 23.57
CA ASN A 440 -32.03 -25.73 23.92
C ASN A 440 -30.49 -25.67 24.10
N PRO A 441 -29.92 -26.64 24.88
CA PRO A 441 -28.48 -26.68 25.16
C PRO A 441 -27.59 -26.81 23.91
N ILE A 442 -28.02 -27.51 22.88
CA ILE A 442 -27.24 -27.68 21.63
C ILE A 442 -27.07 -26.37 20.94
N ALA A 443 -28.17 -25.59 20.81
CA ALA A 443 -28.11 -24.25 20.23
C ALA A 443 -27.20 -23.33 21.04
N PHE A 444 -27.24 -23.39 22.37
CA PHE A 444 -26.36 -22.64 23.27
C PHE A 444 -24.88 -22.96 23.01
N TYR A 445 -24.48 -24.24 23.04
CA TYR A 445 -23.09 -24.59 22.80
C TYR A 445 -22.62 -24.29 21.38
N THR A 446 -23.50 -24.44 20.37
CA THR A 446 -23.21 -24.07 19.00
C THR A 446 -22.96 -22.56 18.88
N TYR A 447 -23.78 -21.74 19.54
CA TYR A 447 -23.60 -20.29 19.57
C TYR A 447 -22.30 -19.87 20.27
N LEU A 448 -21.99 -20.47 21.43
CA LEU A 448 -20.72 -20.23 22.13
C LEU A 448 -19.51 -20.60 21.27
N SER A 449 -19.57 -21.74 20.57
CA SER A 449 -18.51 -22.18 19.67
C SER A 449 -18.33 -21.21 18.50
N PHE A 450 -19.43 -20.75 17.89
CA PHE A 450 -19.40 -19.71 16.85
C PHE A 450 -18.74 -18.42 17.34
N LEU A 451 -19.16 -17.92 18.51
CA LEU A 451 -18.57 -16.72 19.12
C LEU A 451 -17.08 -16.93 19.44
N GLY A 452 -16.72 -18.06 20.03
CA GLY A 452 -15.33 -18.38 20.36
C GLY A 452 -14.42 -18.41 19.13
N ILE A 453 -14.87 -19.05 18.07
CA ILE A 453 -14.14 -19.09 16.79
C ILE A 453 -14.00 -17.68 16.20
N TYR A 454 -15.08 -16.90 16.14
CA TYR A 454 -15.04 -15.53 15.64
C TYR A 454 -14.10 -14.64 16.46
N LEU A 455 -14.18 -14.70 17.79
CA LEU A 455 -13.30 -13.92 18.67
C LEU A 455 -11.84 -14.34 18.53
N LEU A 456 -11.56 -15.64 18.37
CA LEU A 456 -10.20 -16.12 18.11
C LEU A 456 -9.64 -15.56 16.79
N PHE A 457 -10.39 -15.65 15.69
CA PHE A 457 -9.96 -15.08 14.43
C PHE A 457 -9.82 -13.57 14.48
N THR A 458 -10.69 -12.87 15.21
CA THR A 458 -10.59 -11.43 15.44
C THR A 458 -9.34 -11.08 16.23
N LEU A 459 -9.03 -11.85 17.28
CA LEU A 459 -7.81 -11.68 18.08
C LEU A 459 -6.56 -11.86 17.21
N LEU A 460 -6.48 -12.95 16.46
CA LEU A 460 -5.36 -13.21 15.55
C LEU A 460 -5.24 -12.12 14.48
N SER A 461 -6.36 -11.62 13.97
CA SER A 461 -6.40 -10.55 12.98
C SER A 461 -6.08 -9.15 13.55
N SER A 462 -6.19 -8.96 14.86
CA SER A 462 -5.86 -7.71 15.53
C SER A 462 -4.37 -7.57 15.85
N ILE A 463 -3.60 -8.66 15.84
CA ILE A 463 -2.15 -8.65 16.10
C ILE A 463 -1.43 -8.16 14.83
N LYS A 464 -1.52 -6.86 14.55
CA LYS A 464 -0.96 -6.23 13.36
C LYS A 464 0.06 -5.14 13.66
N SER A 465 -0.05 -4.51 14.82
CA SER A 465 0.89 -3.50 15.29
C SER A 465 1.89 -4.09 16.28
N LEU A 466 3.07 -3.50 16.30
CA LEU A 466 4.08 -3.78 17.33
C LEU A 466 3.70 -3.17 18.68
N ASP A 467 2.84 -2.15 18.67
CA ASP A 467 2.28 -1.58 19.90
C ASP A 467 1.05 -2.40 20.33
N VAL A 468 1.15 -3.01 21.52
CA VAL A 468 0.05 -3.79 22.11
C VAL A 468 -1.20 -2.93 22.30
N SER A 469 -1.03 -1.65 22.60
CA SER A 469 -2.15 -0.73 22.82
C SER A 469 -2.93 -0.43 21.53
N ASP A 470 -2.28 -0.51 20.35
CA ASP A 470 -2.97 -0.46 19.07
C ASP A 470 -3.82 -1.70 18.85
N ASN A 471 -3.25 -2.89 19.11
CA ASN A 471 -3.93 -4.16 18.95
C ASN A 471 -5.17 -4.26 19.86
N LEU A 472 -5.09 -3.70 21.08
CA LEU A 472 -6.23 -3.61 22.01
C LEU A 472 -7.37 -2.72 21.48
N LEU A 473 -7.07 -1.72 20.66
CA LEU A 473 -8.07 -0.88 19.98
C LEU A 473 -8.58 -1.52 18.68
N VAL A 474 -7.72 -2.24 17.96
CA VAL A 474 -8.08 -2.91 16.69
C VAL A 474 -9.08 -4.02 16.94
N PHE A 475 -8.92 -4.81 18.01
CA PHE A 475 -9.78 -5.96 18.30
C PHE A 475 -11.27 -5.58 18.37
N PRO A 476 -11.73 -4.68 19.28
CA PRO A 476 -13.13 -4.25 19.30
C PRO A 476 -13.51 -3.43 18.06
N GLY A 477 -12.53 -2.77 17.42
CA GLY A 477 -12.73 -2.02 16.20
C GLY A 477 -13.18 -2.90 15.02
N ILE A 478 -12.59 -4.09 14.83
CA ILE A 478 -12.99 -5.07 13.82
C ILE A 478 -14.44 -5.51 14.06
N ILE A 479 -14.80 -5.84 15.30
CA ILE A 479 -16.14 -6.27 15.66
C ILE A 479 -17.17 -5.17 15.36
N ALA A 480 -16.89 -3.95 15.85
CA ALA A 480 -17.76 -2.80 15.64
C ALA A 480 -17.93 -2.45 14.14
N THR A 481 -16.86 -2.58 13.36
CA THR A 481 -16.88 -2.33 11.91
C THR A 481 -17.78 -3.32 11.18
N ASN A 482 -17.65 -4.62 11.47
CA ASN A 482 -18.48 -5.66 10.86
C ASN A 482 -19.96 -5.49 11.19
N ILE A 483 -20.27 -5.21 12.46
CA ILE A 483 -21.67 -4.97 12.89
C ILE A 483 -22.22 -3.73 12.19
N THR A 484 -21.46 -2.62 12.22
CA THR A 484 -21.91 -1.34 11.66
C THR A 484 -22.13 -1.42 10.14
N TYR A 485 -21.20 -2.07 9.42
CA TYR A 485 -21.37 -2.30 7.99
C TYR A 485 -22.58 -3.18 7.70
N GLY A 486 -22.75 -4.28 8.43
CA GLY A 486 -23.88 -5.20 8.26
C GLY A 486 -25.24 -4.54 8.46
N LEU A 487 -25.35 -3.69 9.51
CA LEU A 487 -26.57 -2.89 9.77
C LEU A 487 -26.83 -1.87 8.67
N GLY A 488 -25.78 -1.16 8.22
CA GLY A 488 -25.87 -0.21 7.11
C GLY A 488 -26.32 -0.89 5.82
N PHE A 489 -25.71 -2.03 5.49
CA PHE A 489 -26.03 -2.80 4.29
C PHE A 489 -27.49 -3.30 4.28
N MET A 490 -27.97 -3.87 5.40
CA MET A 490 -29.37 -4.28 5.53
C MET A 490 -30.31 -3.11 5.33
N ARG A 491 -30.04 -1.96 5.97
CA ARG A 491 -30.83 -0.76 5.77
C ARG A 491 -30.85 -0.32 4.30
N GLY A 492 -29.69 -0.33 3.63
CA GLY A 492 -29.57 0.01 2.21
C GLY A 492 -30.34 -0.92 1.30
N LEU A 493 -30.31 -2.23 1.59
CA LEU A 493 -31.02 -3.24 0.81
C LEU A 493 -32.55 -2.99 0.76
N PHE A 494 -33.11 -2.43 1.83
CA PHE A 494 -34.54 -2.11 1.91
C PHE A 494 -34.87 -0.63 1.62
N SER A 495 -33.86 0.23 1.39
CA SER A 495 -34.10 1.64 1.10
C SER A 495 -34.64 1.85 -0.33
N GLY A 496 -35.74 2.58 -0.47
CA GLY A 496 -36.30 2.94 -1.80
C GLY A 496 -35.50 4.03 -2.53
N ARG A 497 -34.96 5.00 -1.76
CA ARG A 497 -34.10 6.10 -2.21
C ARG A 497 -33.01 6.37 -1.18
N LEU A 498 -31.82 6.70 -1.63
CA LEU A 498 -30.82 7.36 -0.79
C LEU A 498 -31.02 8.86 -0.88
N LYS A 499 -31.04 9.56 0.25
CA LYS A 499 -30.92 11.02 0.23
C LYS A 499 -29.46 11.33 -0.14
N SER A 500 -29.24 12.15 -1.16
CA SER A 500 -27.94 12.80 -1.38
C SER A 500 -27.60 13.59 -0.09
N GLN A 501 -26.50 13.26 0.54
CA GLN A 501 -26.00 13.97 1.73
C GLN A 501 -25.27 15.24 1.32
#